data_235d1878fcfc4f312a329d127bc8d6fb
#
_entry.id   235d1878fcfc4f312a329d127bc8d6fb
#
_cell.length_a   1.000
_cell.length_b   1.000
_cell.length_c   1.000
_cell.angle_alpha   90.00
_cell.angle_beta   90.00
_cell.angle_gamma   90.00
#
_symmetry.space_group_name_H-M   'P 1'
#
loop_
_entity.id
_entity.type
_entity.pdbx_description
1 polymer ?
#
loop_
_entity_poly.entity_id
_entity_poly.type
_entity_poly.pdbx_seq_one_letter_code
_entity_poly.pdbx_strand_id
1 'polypeptide(L)'
;RGEPLLPAELLRNFSFLRAARQNEEQEALYKKYWAAVDEPFWRQEVVQGRLMRPRSDLFIQHFLASKQARDIPIKHLFVEYKYWVERSAPYKTVEAELAALAKQGKDFRRLVGRSDADTLGPLAHFLETFDISTVFPPLLAMLDLGASDDEMREAARVLESYLLRRTVCVSDTKAYNRVFMGLTRAIRRDGATAAVVRSHLAGLQSVTDAWPSDEQFTEAWMTGHAYSALNNGRIVYILSKLSETYRNSKTEQLKVTGQLTVEHLMPQAWVAHWLLSDGSRGINNPWSVPADDPQALATRARSAIVQTFGNLTLITGSLNSAISNGAWATKRAAIEANSLLPINLQLRSAETWDEVSSVRLI
;
A
#
# COMPACT_ATOMS: atom_id res chain seq x y z
N ARG A 1 3.64 18.49 37.31
CA ARG A 1 3.46 19.16 36.00
C ARG A 1 2.55 18.25 35.22
N GLY A 2 1.35 18.76 34.79
CA GLY A 2 0.43 17.96 33.95
C GLY A 2 1.06 17.62 32.59
N GLU A 3 0.60 16.54 31.97
CA GLU A 3 1.01 16.21 30.60
C GLU A 3 0.62 17.35 29.65
N PRO A 4 1.47 17.68 28.67
CA PRO A 4 1.12 18.69 27.66
C PRO A 4 -0.09 18.21 26.84
N LEU A 5 -1.06 19.11 26.62
CA LEU A 5 -2.23 18.82 25.80
C LEU A 5 -1.81 18.45 24.37
N LEU A 6 -2.48 17.44 23.84
CA LEU A 6 -2.30 17.00 22.44
C LEU A 6 -2.85 18.08 21.47
N PRO A 7 -2.31 18.17 20.25
CA PRO A 7 -2.81 19.09 19.23
C PRO A 7 -4.32 19.06 19.02
N ALA A 8 -4.94 17.86 19.01
CA ALA A 8 -6.38 17.70 18.88
C ALA A 8 -7.15 18.30 20.06
N GLU A 9 -6.62 18.19 21.29
CA GLU A 9 -7.24 18.77 22.50
C GLU A 9 -7.13 20.29 22.50
N LEU A 10 -5.99 20.82 22.08
CA LEU A 10 -5.79 22.26 21.90
C LEU A 10 -6.75 22.82 20.86
N LEU A 11 -6.93 22.12 19.75
CA LEU A 11 -7.87 22.48 18.68
C LEU A 11 -9.31 22.50 19.22
N ARG A 12 -9.73 21.45 19.95
CA ARG A 12 -11.02 21.40 20.60
C ARG A 12 -11.27 22.64 21.44
N ASN A 13 -10.36 22.89 22.39
CA ASN A 13 -10.50 24.02 23.32
C ASN A 13 -10.56 25.37 22.59
N PHE A 14 -9.76 25.54 21.54
CA PHE A 14 -9.76 26.72 20.69
C PHE A 14 -11.09 26.92 19.96
N SER A 15 -11.62 25.87 19.31
CA SER A 15 -12.88 25.95 18.57
C SER A 15 -14.07 26.24 19.49
N PHE A 16 -14.15 25.57 20.66
CA PHE A 16 -15.25 25.82 21.60
C PHE A 16 -15.16 27.19 22.28
N LEU A 17 -13.95 27.72 22.54
CA LEU A 17 -13.81 29.10 23.01
C LEU A 17 -14.30 30.13 21.97
N ARG A 18 -14.07 29.86 20.68
CA ARG A 18 -14.61 30.68 19.59
C ARG A 18 -16.13 30.57 19.47
N ALA A 19 -16.68 29.37 19.62
CA ALA A 19 -18.12 29.15 19.63
C ALA A 19 -18.80 29.98 20.71
N ALA A 20 -18.26 29.98 21.94
CA ALA A 20 -18.78 30.79 23.02
C ALA A 20 -18.76 32.30 22.68
N ARG A 21 -17.70 32.78 22.04
CA ARG A 21 -17.58 34.20 21.64
C ARG A 21 -18.52 34.57 20.49
N GLN A 22 -18.98 33.60 19.70
CA GLN A 22 -19.93 33.77 18.59
C GLN A 22 -21.36 33.46 19.00
N ASN A 23 -21.63 33.23 20.30
CA ASN A 23 -22.92 32.84 20.86
C ASN A 23 -23.48 31.54 20.22
N GLU A 24 -22.60 30.62 19.86
CA GLU A 24 -22.96 29.28 19.41
C GLU A 24 -23.04 28.33 20.62
N GLU A 25 -24.05 27.44 20.62
CA GLU A 25 -24.32 26.53 21.74
C GLU A 25 -23.28 25.38 21.80
N GLN A 26 -22.28 25.50 22.69
CA GLN A 26 -21.12 24.60 22.78
C GLN A 26 -21.52 23.14 23.01
N GLU A 27 -22.48 22.88 23.90
CA GLU A 27 -22.92 21.52 24.21
C GLU A 27 -23.60 20.83 23.00
N ALA A 28 -24.40 21.57 22.24
CA ALA A 28 -25.00 21.06 21.02
C ALA A 28 -23.95 20.75 19.94
N LEU A 29 -22.98 21.65 19.76
CA LEU A 29 -21.85 21.45 18.84
C LEU A 29 -21.00 20.24 19.23
N TYR A 30 -20.71 20.07 20.52
CA TYR A 30 -19.96 18.94 21.00
C TYR A 30 -20.70 17.62 20.69
N LYS A 31 -21.96 17.49 21.10
CA LYS A 31 -22.75 16.29 20.87
C LYS A 31 -22.89 15.95 19.37
N LYS A 32 -23.06 16.97 18.55
CA LYS A 32 -23.33 16.79 17.12
C LYS A 32 -22.09 16.46 16.29
N TYR A 33 -20.95 17.07 16.61
CA TYR A 33 -19.77 17.03 15.75
C TYR A 33 -18.51 16.48 16.41
N TRP A 34 -18.28 16.76 17.70
CA TRP A 34 -17.02 16.42 18.35
C TRP A 34 -17.02 15.10 19.09
N ALA A 35 -18.15 14.68 19.66
CA ALA A 35 -18.22 13.47 20.45
C ALA A 35 -17.66 12.22 19.72
N ALA A 36 -17.86 12.15 18.40
CA ALA A 36 -17.29 11.09 17.57
C ALA A 36 -15.75 11.14 17.43
N VAL A 37 -15.14 12.29 17.71
CA VAL A 37 -13.66 12.47 17.70
C VAL A 37 -13.04 12.06 19.04
N ASP A 38 -13.83 11.97 20.10
CA ASP A 38 -13.38 11.50 21.41
C ASP A 38 -13.42 9.97 21.58
N GLU A 39 -13.86 9.23 20.54
CA GLU A 39 -13.87 7.75 20.54
C GLU A 39 -12.46 7.16 20.64
N PRO A 40 -12.31 5.94 21.21
CA PRO A 40 -11.02 5.25 21.34
C PRO A 40 -10.24 5.11 20.02
N PHE A 41 -10.95 5.00 18.89
CA PHE A 41 -10.36 4.97 17.54
C PHE A 41 -9.39 6.14 17.29
N TRP A 42 -9.73 7.35 17.70
CA TRP A 42 -8.94 8.56 17.46
C TRP A 42 -7.76 8.70 18.40
N ARG A 43 -7.87 8.11 19.59
CA ARG A 43 -6.81 8.13 20.62
C ARG A 43 -5.75 7.04 20.36
N GLN A 44 -6.05 6.06 19.51
CA GLN A 44 -5.10 5.02 19.17
C GLN A 44 -3.83 5.62 18.58
N GLU A 45 -2.70 5.26 19.18
CA GLU A 45 -1.40 5.62 18.63
C GLU A 45 -1.08 4.80 17.39
N VAL A 46 -0.59 5.46 16.35
CA VAL A 46 -0.16 4.85 15.10
C VAL A 46 1.25 5.31 14.77
N VAL A 47 1.99 4.43 14.13
CA VAL A 47 3.36 4.71 13.71
C VAL A 47 3.32 5.58 12.44
N GLN A 48 4.07 6.68 12.46
CA GLN A 48 4.33 7.50 11.27
C GLN A 48 5.86 7.70 11.16
N GLY A 49 6.48 6.94 10.31
CA GLY A 49 7.93 6.89 10.21
C GLY A 49 8.55 6.37 11.51
N ARG A 50 9.29 7.24 12.24
CA ARG A 50 9.93 6.89 13.52
C ARG A 50 9.14 7.34 14.75
N LEU A 51 8.01 7.98 14.59
CA LEU A 51 7.24 8.58 15.66
C LEU A 51 5.90 7.86 15.81
N MET A 52 5.47 7.70 17.06
CA MET A 52 4.10 7.32 17.41
C MET A 52 3.28 8.59 17.64
N ARG A 53 2.08 8.60 17.09
CA ARG A 53 1.16 9.74 17.18
C ARG A 53 -0.27 9.27 17.32
N PRO A 54 -1.12 9.97 18.09
CA PRO A 54 -2.55 9.73 18.07
C PRO A 54 -3.11 9.85 16.64
N ARG A 55 -4.01 8.97 16.28
CA ARG A 55 -4.66 8.99 14.96
C ARG A 55 -5.37 10.33 14.70
N SER A 56 -5.91 10.97 15.72
CA SER A 56 -6.49 12.31 15.64
C SER A 56 -5.53 13.36 15.09
N ASP A 57 -4.27 13.34 15.54
CA ASP A 57 -3.28 14.31 15.08
C ASP A 57 -2.93 14.10 13.61
N LEU A 58 -2.79 12.84 13.19
CA LEU A 58 -2.56 12.50 11.78
C LEU A 58 -3.75 12.90 10.91
N PHE A 59 -4.97 12.64 11.38
CA PHE A 59 -6.16 13.08 10.67
C PHE A 59 -6.19 14.59 10.48
N ILE A 60 -5.98 15.37 11.55
CA ILE A 60 -5.98 16.84 11.50
C ILE A 60 -4.89 17.36 10.55
N GLN A 61 -3.70 16.75 10.57
CA GLN A 61 -2.63 17.07 9.63
C GLN A 61 -3.06 16.88 8.18
N HIS A 62 -3.62 15.70 7.85
CA HIS A 62 -4.08 15.38 6.51
C HIS A 62 -5.28 16.23 6.10
N PHE A 63 -6.20 16.52 7.02
CA PHE A 63 -7.30 17.46 6.81
C PHE A 63 -6.78 18.84 6.39
N LEU A 64 -5.88 19.43 7.16
CA LEU A 64 -5.29 20.72 6.82
C LEU A 64 -4.53 20.69 5.49
N ALA A 65 -3.73 19.65 5.28
CA ALA A 65 -2.99 19.47 4.03
C ALA A 65 -3.95 19.35 2.82
N SER A 66 -5.07 18.66 2.98
CA SER A 66 -6.10 18.55 1.94
C SER A 66 -6.74 19.90 1.62
N LYS A 67 -7.00 20.73 2.64
CA LYS A 67 -7.63 22.05 2.49
C LYS A 67 -6.69 23.10 1.91
N GLN A 68 -5.43 23.11 2.34
CA GLN A 68 -4.45 24.13 1.96
C GLN A 68 -3.54 23.71 0.78
N ALA A 69 -3.59 22.43 0.38
CA ALA A 69 -2.76 21.84 -0.67
C ALA A 69 -1.25 22.12 -0.48
N ARG A 70 -0.81 22.07 0.77
CA ARG A 70 0.60 22.19 1.18
C ARG A 70 0.93 21.24 2.33
N ASP A 71 2.20 20.96 2.50
CA ASP A 71 2.68 20.16 3.63
C ASP A 71 2.45 20.91 4.94
N ILE A 72 1.99 20.19 5.97
CA ILE A 72 1.68 20.71 7.30
C ILE A 72 2.61 20.03 8.30
N PRO A 73 3.56 20.80 8.92
CA PRO A 73 4.45 20.25 9.90
C PRO A 73 3.69 19.80 11.16
N ILE A 74 3.69 18.51 11.45
CA ILE A 74 2.93 17.96 12.60
C ILE A 74 3.32 18.57 13.96
N LYS A 75 4.58 19.00 14.10
CA LYS A 75 5.07 19.68 15.32
C LYS A 75 4.39 21.01 15.59
N HIS A 76 3.82 21.63 14.57
CA HIS A 76 3.17 22.94 14.64
C HIS A 76 1.67 22.86 14.31
N LEU A 77 1.10 21.66 14.35
CA LEU A 77 -0.24 21.36 13.88
C LEU A 77 -1.31 22.31 14.43
N PHE A 78 -1.32 22.55 15.75
CA PHE A 78 -2.27 23.48 16.36
C PHE A 78 -2.08 24.92 15.88
N VAL A 79 -0.84 25.38 15.79
CA VAL A 79 -0.52 26.74 15.33
C VAL A 79 -0.93 26.93 13.86
N GLU A 80 -0.66 25.93 13.03
CA GLU A 80 -1.06 25.92 11.61
C GLU A 80 -2.58 25.94 11.44
N TYR A 81 -3.29 25.13 12.24
CA TYR A 81 -4.76 25.13 12.25
C TYR A 81 -5.33 26.47 12.67
N LYS A 82 -4.87 27.00 13.81
CA LYS A 82 -5.31 28.29 14.35
C LYS A 82 -5.08 29.41 13.34
N TYR A 83 -3.86 29.48 12.76
CA TYR A 83 -3.53 30.50 11.76
C TYR A 83 -4.45 30.42 10.55
N TRP A 84 -4.69 29.21 10.02
CA TRP A 84 -5.58 29.01 8.87
C TRP A 84 -7.01 29.46 9.16
N VAL A 85 -7.56 29.06 10.30
CA VAL A 85 -8.93 29.43 10.68
C VAL A 85 -9.08 30.93 10.91
N GLU A 86 -8.11 31.57 11.59
CA GLU A 86 -8.20 33.01 11.92
C GLU A 86 -7.88 33.92 10.71
N ARG A 87 -6.94 33.51 9.84
CA ARG A 87 -6.47 34.38 8.74
C ARG A 87 -7.19 34.12 7.42
N SER A 88 -7.40 32.86 7.07
CA SER A 88 -8.10 32.51 5.85
C SER A 88 -9.62 32.49 6.02
N ALA A 89 -10.11 32.43 7.27
CA ALA A 89 -11.52 32.40 7.66
C ALA A 89 -12.39 31.53 6.74
N PRO A 90 -12.02 30.24 6.52
CA PRO A 90 -12.65 29.37 5.52
C PRO A 90 -14.12 29.04 5.85
N TYR A 91 -14.50 29.27 7.11
CA TYR A 91 -15.84 29.03 7.62
C TYR A 91 -16.40 30.28 8.31
N LYS A 92 -17.69 30.55 8.09
CA LYS A 92 -18.37 31.70 8.69
C LYS A 92 -18.71 31.48 10.16
N THR A 93 -18.96 30.23 10.57
CA THR A 93 -19.35 29.83 11.92
C THR A 93 -18.47 28.68 12.40
N VAL A 94 -18.39 28.49 13.74
CA VAL A 94 -17.70 27.34 14.32
C VAL A 94 -18.48 26.05 14.02
N GLU A 95 -19.81 26.12 13.94
CA GLU A 95 -20.61 24.98 13.51
C GLU A 95 -20.19 24.47 12.12
N ALA A 96 -20.04 25.36 11.13
CA ALA A 96 -19.59 24.97 9.77
C ALA A 96 -18.19 24.36 9.76
N GLU A 97 -17.27 24.90 10.59
CA GLU A 97 -15.92 24.36 10.77
C GLU A 97 -15.95 22.93 11.34
N LEU A 98 -16.67 22.73 12.44
CA LEU A 98 -16.79 21.43 13.10
C LEU A 98 -17.54 20.41 12.24
N ALA A 99 -18.55 20.84 11.49
CA ALA A 99 -19.27 20.00 10.54
C ALA A 99 -18.33 19.49 9.42
N ALA A 100 -17.48 20.36 8.88
CA ALA A 100 -16.51 19.99 7.85
C ALA A 100 -15.46 19.02 8.42
N LEU A 101 -14.97 19.25 9.64
CA LEU A 101 -14.04 18.39 10.32
C LEU A 101 -14.66 17.00 10.57
N ALA A 102 -15.88 16.96 11.10
CA ALA A 102 -16.59 15.70 11.38
C ALA A 102 -16.88 14.90 10.08
N LYS A 103 -17.27 15.58 8.99
CA LYS A 103 -17.47 14.94 7.68
C LYS A 103 -16.17 14.29 7.21
N GLN A 104 -15.09 15.04 7.17
CA GLN A 104 -13.79 14.52 6.74
C GLN A 104 -13.20 13.48 7.71
N GLY A 105 -13.54 13.54 8.99
CA GLY A 105 -13.20 12.48 9.94
C GLY A 105 -13.85 11.15 9.58
N LYS A 106 -15.13 11.16 9.13
CA LYS A 106 -15.79 9.96 8.60
C LYS A 106 -15.11 9.47 7.33
N ASP A 107 -14.77 10.37 6.42
CA ASP A 107 -14.06 10.04 5.18
C ASP A 107 -12.68 9.44 5.46
N PHE A 108 -11.91 10.02 6.40
CA PHE A 108 -10.63 9.48 6.82
C PHE A 108 -10.76 8.09 7.45
N ARG A 109 -11.80 7.85 8.24
CA ARG A 109 -12.09 6.53 8.83
C ARG A 109 -12.31 5.46 7.75
N ARG A 110 -12.95 5.81 6.62
CA ARG A 110 -13.09 4.92 5.45
C ARG A 110 -11.74 4.60 4.82
N LEU A 111 -10.86 5.59 4.70
CA LEU A 111 -9.53 5.43 4.10
C LEU A 111 -8.54 4.60 4.94
N VAL A 112 -8.77 4.46 6.24
CA VAL A 112 -7.94 3.63 7.14
C VAL A 112 -8.66 2.36 7.61
N GLY A 113 -9.94 2.19 7.24
CA GLY A 113 -10.77 1.05 7.62
C GLY A 113 -10.73 -0.06 6.58
N ARG A 114 -10.46 -1.28 7.02
CA ARG A 114 -10.52 -2.49 6.17
C ARG A 114 -11.95 -3.05 6.17
N SER A 115 -12.87 -2.40 5.49
CA SER A 115 -14.24 -2.91 5.35
C SER A 115 -14.48 -3.38 3.92
N ASP A 116 -14.75 -4.67 3.74
CA ASP A 116 -15.11 -5.22 2.43
C ASP A 116 -16.43 -4.64 1.90
N ALA A 117 -17.25 -4.07 2.79
CA ALA A 117 -18.50 -3.42 2.43
C ALA A 117 -18.32 -1.96 1.97
N ASP A 118 -17.16 -1.34 2.20
CA ASP A 118 -16.85 0.03 1.77
C ASP A 118 -16.11 0.02 0.43
N THR A 119 -16.55 0.87 -0.49
CA THR A 119 -15.90 1.06 -1.80
C THR A 119 -14.40 1.37 -1.71
N LEU A 120 -13.96 1.99 -0.62
CA LEU A 120 -12.56 2.33 -0.34
C LEU A 120 -11.80 1.27 0.46
N GLY A 121 -12.48 0.21 0.92
CA GLY A 121 -11.85 -0.87 1.71
C GLY A 121 -10.64 -1.51 1.03
N PRO A 122 -10.70 -1.87 -0.27
CA PRO A 122 -9.54 -2.39 -0.99
C PRO A 122 -8.36 -1.43 -1.04
N LEU A 123 -8.64 -0.12 -1.27
CA LEU A 123 -7.60 0.92 -1.22
C LEU A 123 -7.00 1.07 0.17
N ALA A 124 -7.83 1.08 1.22
CA ALA A 124 -7.37 1.16 2.61
C ALA A 124 -6.44 -0.02 2.95
N HIS A 125 -6.80 -1.24 2.52
CA HIS A 125 -5.95 -2.42 2.69
C HIS A 125 -4.60 -2.28 1.95
N PHE A 126 -4.62 -1.78 0.71
CA PHE A 126 -3.41 -1.50 -0.05
C PHE A 126 -2.51 -0.50 0.67
N LEU A 127 -3.06 0.66 1.04
CA LEU A 127 -2.29 1.74 1.67
C LEU A 127 -1.64 1.31 3.00
N GLU A 128 -2.36 0.54 3.80
CA GLU A 128 -1.84 -0.01 5.05
C GLU A 128 -0.74 -1.04 4.80
N THR A 129 -0.94 -1.98 3.84
CA THR A 129 0.05 -3.01 3.51
C THR A 129 1.36 -2.40 3.00
N PHE A 130 1.26 -1.30 2.24
CA PHE A 130 2.43 -0.63 1.66
C PHE A 130 2.99 0.50 2.55
N ASP A 131 2.33 0.80 3.67
CA ASP A 131 2.69 1.89 4.61
C ASP A 131 2.75 3.25 3.88
N ILE A 132 1.65 3.61 3.18
CA ILE A 132 1.56 4.84 2.39
C ILE A 132 0.47 5.74 2.95
N SER A 133 0.85 6.80 3.67
CA SER A 133 -0.05 7.80 4.23
C SER A 133 -0.06 9.13 3.45
N THR A 134 0.92 9.35 2.60
CA THR A 134 1.08 10.61 1.84
C THR A 134 -0.02 10.87 0.82
N VAL A 135 -0.82 9.85 0.47
CA VAL A 135 -1.97 9.95 -0.45
C VAL A 135 -3.27 10.42 0.24
N PHE A 136 -3.32 10.49 1.57
CA PHE A 136 -4.54 10.90 2.25
C PHE A 136 -4.99 12.33 1.91
N PRO A 137 -4.12 13.35 1.83
CA PRO A 137 -4.56 14.69 1.46
C PRO A 137 -5.28 14.78 0.11
N PRO A 138 -4.79 14.23 -1.02
CA PRO A 138 -5.52 14.26 -2.28
C PRO A 138 -6.83 13.45 -2.23
N LEU A 139 -6.87 12.29 -1.55
CA LEU A 139 -8.10 11.51 -1.39
C LEU A 139 -9.15 12.25 -0.56
N LEU A 140 -8.75 12.88 0.54
CA LEU A 140 -9.64 13.74 1.33
C LEU A 140 -10.11 14.96 0.54
N ALA A 141 -9.27 15.54 -0.34
CA ALA A 141 -9.68 16.63 -1.21
C ALA A 141 -10.74 16.18 -2.23
N MET A 142 -10.61 14.98 -2.81
CA MET A 142 -11.62 14.41 -3.70
C MET A 142 -12.97 14.22 -2.99
N LEU A 143 -12.96 13.60 -1.80
CA LEU A 143 -14.16 13.37 -0.98
C LEU A 143 -14.79 14.69 -0.50
N ASP A 144 -13.98 15.71 -0.19
CA ASP A 144 -14.44 17.04 0.19
C ASP A 144 -15.19 17.74 -0.93
N LEU A 145 -14.69 17.60 -2.16
CA LEU A 145 -15.28 18.18 -3.38
C LEU A 145 -16.44 17.34 -3.93
N GLY A 146 -16.80 16.24 -3.28
CA GLY A 146 -17.95 15.42 -3.62
C GLY A 146 -17.72 14.44 -4.76
N ALA A 147 -16.50 13.92 -4.91
CA ALA A 147 -16.23 12.84 -5.85
C ALA A 147 -17.20 11.67 -5.63
N SER A 148 -17.75 11.12 -6.71
CA SER A 148 -18.60 9.94 -6.65
C SER A 148 -17.80 8.70 -6.25
N ASP A 149 -18.51 7.65 -5.80
CA ASP A 149 -17.84 6.36 -5.48
C ASP A 149 -17.17 5.76 -6.73
N ASP A 150 -17.67 6.00 -7.93
CA ASP A 150 -17.04 5.54 -9.17
C ASP A 150 -15.73 6.30 -9.45
N GLU A 151 -15.73 7.63 -9.30
CA GLU A 151 -14.51 8.44 -9.41
C GLU A 151 -13.47 8.03 -8.36
N MET A 152 -13.91 7.80 -7.11
CA MET A 152 -13.01 7.33 -6.04
C MET A 152 -12.44 5.95 -6.34
N ARG A 153 -13.23 5.03 -6.86
CA ARG A 153 -12.81 3.68 -7.24
C ARG A 153 -11.78 3.71 -8.38
N GLU A 154 -12.02 4.53 -9.39
CA GLU A 154 -11.09 4.64 -10.52
C GLU A 154 -9.81 5.40 -10.10
N ALA A 155 -9.90 6.45 -9.30
CA ALA A 155 -8.75 7.12 -8.72
C ALA A 155 -7.90 6.17 -7.85
N ALA A 156 -8.55 5.30 -7.08
CA ALA A 156 -7.88 4.27 -6.30
C ALA A 156 -7.06 3.31 -7.19
N ARG A 157 -7.63 2.85 -8.30
CA ARG A 157 -6.93 1.99 -9.27
C ARG A 157 -5.71 2.68 -9.89
N VAL A 158 -5.85 3.96 -10.23
CA VAL A 158 -4.75 4.77 -10.78
C VAL A 158 -3.62 4.92 -9.76
N LEU A 159 -3.96 5.26 -8.51
CA LEU A 159 -2.99 5.39 -7.42
C LEU A 159 -2.31 4.05 -7.10
N GLU A 160 -3.08 2.97 -7.01
CA GLU A 160 -2.55 1.63 -6.76
C GLU A 160 -1.57 1.23 -7.87
N SER A 161 -1.94 1.43 -9.14
CA SER A 161 -1.05 1.12 -10.29
C SER A 161 0.26 1.91 -10.23
N TYR A 162 0.20 3.22 -9.97
CA TYR A 162 1.39 4.06 -9.84
C TYR A 162 2.30 3.58 -8.70
N LEU A 163 1.73 3.39 -7.51
CA LEU A 163 2.47 3.04 -6.30
C LEU A 163 3.02 1.62 -6.35
N LEU A 164 2.23 0.67 -6.87
CA LEU A 164 2.65 -0.73 -7.02
C LEU A 164 3.81 -0.84 -8.01
N ARG A 165 3.72 -0.20 -9.18
CA ARG A 165 4.81 -0.20 -10.17
C ARG A 165 6.09 0.36 -9.58
N ARG A 166 6.01 1.48 -8.88
CA ARG A 166 7.16 2.07 -8.20
C ARG A 166 7.76 1.16 -7.12
N THR A 167 6.89 0.43 -6.40
CA THR A 167 7.35 -0.54 -5.39
C THR A 167 8.07 -1.73 -6.04
N VAL A 168 7.52 -2.30 -7.10
CA VAL A 168 8.15 -3.42 -7.83
C VAL A 168 9.47 -3.00 -8.47
N CYS A 169 9.53 -1.77 -9.03
CA CYS A 169 10.77 -1.19 -9.57
C CYS A 169 11.73 -0.68 -8.46
N VAL A 170 11.45 -0.92 -7.18
CA VAL A 170 12.28 -0.50 -6.03
C VAL A 170 12.61 1.00 -6.08
N SER A 171 11.67 1.81 -6.54
CA SER A 171 11.85 3.25 -6.69
C SER A 171 11.85 3.98 -5.34
N ASP A 172 12.61 5.07 -5.24
CA ASP A 172 12.65 5.94 -4.04
C ASP A 172 11.28 6.58 -3.75
N THR A 173 10.91 6.65 -2.47
CA THR A 173 9.65 7.24 -2.00
C THR A 173 9.78 8.70 -1.53
N LYS A 174 10.99 9.26 -1.52
CA LYS A 174 11.26 10.63 -1.01
C LYS A 174 10.45 11.72 -1.71
N ALA A 175 10.08 11.50 -2.98
CA ALA A 175 9.29 12.45 -3.75
C ALA A 175 7.79 12.44 -3.41
N TYR A 176 7.27 11.47 -2.67
CA TYR A 176 5.83 11.27 -2.49
C TYR A 176 5.12 12.48 -1.88
N ASN A 177 5.68 13.13 -0.87
CA ASN A 177 5.08 14.34 -0.31
C ASN A 177 4.87 15.41 -1.39
N ARG A 178 5.90 15.69 -2.20
CA ARG A 178 5.83 16.67 -3.29
C ARG A 178 4.80 16.26 -4.34
N VAL A 179 4.82 15.01 -4.77
CA VAL A 179 3.90 14.45 -5.78
C VAL A 179 2.46 14.59 -5.32
N PHE A 180 2.13 14.13 -4.10
CA PHE A 180 0.76 14.12 -3.62
C PHE A 180 0.25 15.49 -3.16
N MET A 181 1.14 16.41 -2.74
CA MET A 181 0.76 17.81 -2.59
C MET A 181 0.50 18.48 -3.93
N GLY A 182 1.27 18.15 -4.97
CA GLY A 182 1.01 18.55 -6.35
C GLY A 182 -0.35 18.04 -6.84
N LEU A 183 -0.63 16.77 -6.60
CA LEU A 183 -1.93 16.16 -6.92
C LEU A 183 -3.08 16.84 -6.17
N THR A 184 -2.92 17.14 -4.87
CA THR A 184 -3.94 17.86 -4.09
C THR A 184 -4.25 19.22 -4.71
N ARG A 185 -3.23 19.97 -5.16
CA ARG A 185 -3.42 21.25 -5.88
C ARG A 185 -4.15 21.06 -7.21
N ALA A 186 -3.80 20.03 -7.98
CA ALA A 186 -4.48 19.73 -9.25
C ALA A 186 -5.97 19.40 -9.03
N ILE A 187 -6.29 18.54 -8.06
CA ILE A 187 -7.66 18.18 -7.71
C ILE A 187 -8.48 19.42 -7.31
N ARG A 188 -7.91 20.31 -6.48
CA ARG A 188 -8.62 21.52 -6.06
C ARG A 188 -8.82 22.55 -7.17
N ARG A 189 -7.93 22.58 -8.15
CA ARG A 189 -8.01 23.49 -9.29
C ARG A 189 -8.88 22.94 -10.42
N ASP A 190 -8.70 21.67 -10.78
CA ASP A 190 -9.21 21.08 -12.01
C ASP A 190 -10.40 20.13 -11.78
N GLY A 191 -10.69 19.80 -10.50
CA GLY A 191 -11.82 18.95 -10.10
C GLY A 191 -11.44 17.59 -9.56
N ALA A 192 -12.40 16.98 -8.85
CA ALA A 192 -12.21 15.72 -8.10
C ALA A 192 -12.52 14.50 -8.98
N THR A 193 -11.77 14.31 -10.07
CA THR A 193 -11.96 13.20 -11.00
C THR A 193 -10.73 12.30 -11.10
N ALA A 194 -10.96 11.03 -11.43
CA ALA A 194 -9.89 10.07 -11.70
C ALA A 194 -9.02 10.49 -12.89
N ALA A 195 -9.60 11.21 -13.86
CA ALA A 195 -8.86 11.75 -14.99
C ALA A 195 -7.80 12.77 -14.55
N VAL A 196 -8.12 13.65 -13.59
CA VAL A 196 -7.15 14.60 -13.01
C VAL A 196 -6.04 13.85 -12.28
N VAL A 197 -6.37 12.81 -11.51
CA VAL A 197 -5.38 11.97 -10.82
C VAL A 197 -4.43 11.33 -11.85
N ARG A 198 -4.97 10.70 -12.88
CA ARG A 198 -4.19 10.05 -13.95
C ARG A 198 -3.29 11.05 -14.69
N SER A 199 -3.85 12.17 -15.12
CA SER A 199 -3.10 13.19 -15.86
C SER A 199 -1.94 13.76 -15.04
N HIS A 200 -2.16 14.02 -13.74
CA HIS A 200 -1.11 14.52 -12.86
C HIS A 200 0.03 13.51 -12.73
N LEU A 201 -0.28 12.24 -12.46
CA LEU A 201 0.73 11.20 -12.25
C LEU A 201 1.46 10.85 -13.56
N ALA A 202 0.75 10.80 -14.69
CA ALA A 202 1.35 10.54 -16.00
C ALA A 202 2.24 11.69 -16.49
N GLY A 203 1.99 12.91 -16.00
CA GLY A 203 2.80 14.09 -16.31
C GLY A 203 4.13 14.19 -15.54
N LEU A 204 4.40 13.28 -14.58
CA LEU A 204 5.64 13.27 -13.80
C LEU A 204 6.81 12.75 -14.67
N GLN A 205 7.89 13.53 -14.76
CA GLN A 205 9.01 13.26 -15.68
C GLN A 205 10.35 12.99 -14.97
N SER A 206 10.42 13.27 -13.65
CA SER A 206 11.67 13.09 -12.93
C SER A 206 11.91 11.61 -12.62
N VAL A 207 13.17 11.18 -12.68
CA VAL A 207 13.57 9.81 -12.28
C VAL A 207 13.07 9.45 -10.87
N THR A 208 12.95 10.44 -9.98
CA THR A 208 12.51 10.23 -8.59
C THR A 208 11.00 10.13 -8.43
N ASP A 209 10.20 10.49 -9.45
CA ASP A 209 8.74 10.51 -9.33
C ASP A 209 7.97 9.95 -10.54
N ALA A 210 8.64 9.71 -11.67
CA ALA A 210 8.01 9.19 -12.88
C ALA A 210 7.20 7.90 -12.61
N TRP A 211 6.12 7.74 -13.37
CA TRP A 211 5.34 6.50 -13.40
C TRP A 211 6.12 5.47 -14.23
N PRO A 212 6.55 4.33 -13.67
CA PRO A 212 7.28 3.33 -14.44
C PRO A 212 6.49 2.83 -15.65
N SER A 213 7.15 2.77 -16.80
CA SER A 213 6.55 2.22 -18.04
C SER A 213 6.28 0.72 -17.91
N ASP A 214 5.56 0.16 -18.91
CA ASP A 214 5.29 -1.28 -18.96
C ASP A 214 6.61 -2.07 -19.10
N GLU A 215 7.56 -1.57 -19.90
CA GLU A 215 8.87 -2.19 -20.10
C GLU A 215 9.67 -2.22 -18.79
N GLN A 216 9.75 -1.09 -18.10
CA GLN A 216 10.46 -0.97 -16.81
C GLN A 216 9.83 -1.88 -15.74
N PHE A 217 8.50 -1.91 -15.70
CA PHE A 217 7.78 -2.77 -14.76
C PHE A 217 7.99 -4.25 -15.07
N THR A 218 7.89 -4.64 -16.35
CA THR A 218 8.10 -6.02 -16.79
C THR A 218 9.52 -6.50 -16.50
N GLU A 219 10.53 -5.68 -16.82
CA GLU A 219 11.91 -5.98 -16.50
C GLU A 219 12.12 -6.17 -14.99
N ALA A 220 11.64 -5.22 -14.18
CA ALA A 220 11.75 -5.32 -12.72
C ALA A 220 11.01 -6.52 -12.15
N TRP A 221 9.87 -6.89 -12.72
CA TRP A 221 9.12 -8.07 -12.34
C TRP A 221 9.88 -9.37 -12.63
N MET A 222 10.46 -9.45 -13.82
CA MET A 222 11.17 -10.65 -14.31
C MET A 222 12.52 -10.87 -13.64
N THR A 223 13.26 -9.79 -13.38
CA THR A 223 14.67 -9.85 -12.94
C THR A 223 14.90 -9.35 -11.52
N GLY A 224 13.95 -8.58 -10.97
CA GLY A 224 14.07 -7.98 -9.65
C GLY A 224 14.01 -9.02 -8.52
N HIS A 225 14.86 -8.85 -7.52
CA HIS A 225 14.90 -9.73 -6.35
C HIS A 225 13.78 -9.38 -5.35
N ALA A 226 12.54 -9.66 -5.73
CA ALA A 226 11.34 -9.28 -4.98
C ALA A 226 11.37 -9.74 -3.52
N TYR A 227 11.78 -10.99 -3.26
CA TYR A 227 11.77 -11.55 -1.92
C TYR A 227 12.74 -10.85 -0.95
N SER A 228 13.87 -10.35 -1.45
CA SER A 228 14.84 -9.62 -0.63
C SER A 228 14.57 -8.11 -0.59
N ALA A 229 13.87 -7.55 -1.58
CA ALA A 229 13.59 -6.12 -1.67
C ALA A 229 12.29 -5.71 -0.96
N LEU A 230 11.31 -6.63 -0.85
CA LEU A 230 9.99 -6.35 -0.29
C LEU A 230 9.75 -7.16 0.99
N ASN A 231 8.94 -6.65 1.89
CA ASN A 231 8.47 -7.43 3.03
C ASN A 231 7.40 -8.46 2.59
N ASN A 232 7.24 -9.53 3.38
CA ASN A 232 6.30 -10.60 3.07
C ASN A 232 4.86 -10.13 2.85
N GLY A 233 4.39 -9.13 3.61
CA GLY A 233 3.02 -8.60 3.46
C GLY A 233 2.78 -8.02 2.07
N ARG A 234 3.75 -7.27 1.52
CA ARG A 234 3.68 -6.72 0.16
C ARG A 234 3.72 -7.80 -0.91
N ILE A 235 4.57 -8.81 -0.74
CA ILE A 235 4.63 -9.95 -1.67
C ILE A 235 3.32 -10.73 -1.66
N VAL A 236 2.78 -11.03 -0.47
CA VAL A 236 1.48 -11.69 -0.33
C VAL A 236 0.38 -10.88 -1.02
N TYR A 237 0.35 -9.56 -0.84
CA TYR A 237 -0.62 -8.70 -1.53
C TYR A 237 -0.50 -8.80 -3.05
N ILE A 238 0.72 -8.63 -3.58
CA ILE A 238 0.99 -8.65 -5.03
C ILE A 238 0.60 -10.00 -5.62
N LEU A 239 1.07 -11.10 -5.04
CA LEU A 239 0.75 -12.45 -5.54
C LEU A 239 -0.72 -12.82 -5.35
N SER A 240 -1.41 -12.29 -4.34
CA SER A 240 -2.86 -12.44 -4.19
C SER A 240 -3.60 -11.73 -5.32
N LYS A 241 -3.19 -10.51 -5.67
CA LYS A 241 -3.75 -9.78 -6.82
C LYS A 241 -3.48 -10.51 -8.14
N LEU A 242 -2.28 -11.01 -8.34
CA LEU A 242 -1.97 -11.84 -9.50
C LEU A 242 -2.86 -13.10 -9.53
N SER A 243 -3.01 -13.78 -8.40
CA SER A 243 -3.88 -14.97 -8.30
C SER A 243 -5.33 -14.65 -8.65
N GLU A 244 -5.83 -13.46 -8.34
CA GLU A 244 -7.18 -13.02 -8.72
C GLU A 244 -7.34 -12.90 -10.25
N THR A 245 -6.29 -12.53 -11.00
CA THR A 245 -6.36 -12.40 -12.47
C THR A 245 -6.52 -13.73 -13.18
N TYR A 246 -6.13 -14.83 -12.56
CA TYR A 246 -6.37 -16.18 -13.10
C TYR A 246 -7.79 -16.69 -12.90
N ARG A 247 -8.64 -15.98 -12.19
CA ARG A 247 -10.06 -16.31 -12.04
C ARG A 247 -10.83 -15.90 -13.28
N ASN A 248 -11.82 -16.67 -13.62
CA ASN A 248 -12.78 -16.36 -14.67
C ASN A 248 -14.21 -16.48 -14.12
N SER A 249 -15.23 -16.20 -14.94
CA SER A 249 -16.64 -16.22 -14.53
C SER A 249 -17.15 -17.60 -14.07
N LYS A 250 -16.41 -18.67 -14.33
CA LYS A 250 -16.73 -20.04 -13.93
C LYS A 250 -15.96 -20.48 -12.68
N THR A 251 -15.04 -19.64 -12.18
CA THR A 251 -14.22 -19.99 -11.00
C THR A 251 -15.05 -19.77 -9.75
N GLU A 252 -15.23 -20.81 -8.94
CA GLU A 252 -15.88 -20.70 -7.64
C GLU A 252 -15.10 -19.79 -6.69
N GLN A 253 -15.81 -19.01 -5.89
CA GLN A 253 -15.19 -18.18 -4.87
C GLN A 253 -14.83 -19.03 -3.65
N LEU A 254 -13.58 -19.47 -3.60
CA LEU A 254 -13.05 -20.19 -2.44
C LEU A 254 -12.47 -19.18 -1.44
N LYS A 255 -12.94 -19.22 -0.22
CA LYS A 255 -12.40 -18.45 0.89
C LYS A 255 -11.27 -19.25 1.54
N VAL A 256 -10.05 -18.79 1.39
CA VAL A 256 -8.91 -19.36 2.11
C VAL A 256 -8.98 -18.92 3.57
N THR A 257 -9.10 -19.87 4.49
CA THR A 257 -9.26 -19.61 5.94
C THR A 257 -7.93 -19.51 6.68
N GLY A 258 -6.82 -19.94 6.08
CA GLY A 258 -5.47 -19.89 6.68
C GLY A 258 -4.70 -18.64 6.27
N GLN A 259 -3.76 -18.23 7.11
CA GLN A 259 -2.80 -17.19 6.75
C GLN A 259 -1.93 -17.67 5.60
N LEU A 260 -1.90 -16.89 4.51
CA LEU A 260 -1.03 -17.13 3.37
C LEU A 260 0.40 -16.70 3.69
N THR A 261 1.34 -17.50 3.23
CA THR A 261 2.77 -17.24 3.30
C THR A 261 3.40 -17.37 1.93
N VAL A 262 4.54 -16.71 1.74
CA VAL A 262 5.32 -16.79 0.51
C VAL A 262 6.13 -18.08 0.52
N GLU A 263 6.06 -18.83 -0.56
CA GLU A 263 6.86 -20.06 -0.79
C GLU A 263 7.73 -19.91 -2.03
N HIS A 264 8.98 -20.33 -1.92
CA HIS A 264 9.89 -20.48 -3.04
C HIS A 264 9.64 -21.83 -3.75
N LEU A 265 9.21 -21.80 -4.99
CA LEU A 265 9.02 -23.01 -5.78
C LEU A 265 10.36 -23.75 -5.93
N MET A 266 11.39 -23.07 -6.43
CA MET A 266 12.78 -23.50 -6.29
C MET A 266 13.34 -22.97 -4.97
N PRO A 267 13.75 -23.82 -4.03
CA PRO A 267 14.16 -23.39 -2.70
C PRO A 267 15.43 -22.55 -2.74
N GLN A 268 15.61 -21.68 -1.73
CA GLN A 268 16.82 -20.84 -1.62
C GLN A 268 18.11 -21.71 -1.52
N ALA A 269 18.03 -22.86 -0.86
CA ALA A 269 19.13 -23.82 -0.75
C ALA A 269 19.15 -24.85 -1.93
N TRP A 270 18.72 -24.43 -3.13
CA TRP A 270 18.55 -25.32 -4.29
C TRP A 270 19.82 -26.11 -4.65
N VAL A 271 21.02 -25.55 -4.49
CA VAL A 271 22.28 -26.22 -4.82
C VAL A 271 22.44 -27.56 -4.11
N ALA A 272 21.91 -27.68 -2.88
CA ALA A 272 21.97 -28.91 -2.11
C ALA A 272 20.94 -29.97 -2.56
N HIS A 273 19.82 -29.55 -3.16
CA HIS A 273 18.66 -30.41 -3.36
C HIS A 273 18.25 -30.57 -4.82
N TRP A 274 18.68 -29.67 -5.72
CA TRP A 274 18.24 -29.63 -7.11
C TRP A 274 19.44 -29.66 -8.06
N LEU A 275 19.29 -30.38 -9.17
CA LEU A 275 20.31 -30.44 -10.23
C LEU A 275 20.10 -29.31 -11.23
N LEU A 276 21.16 -28.87 -11.89
CA LEU A 276 21.12 -28.02 -13.07
C LEU A 276 20.43 -28.76 -14.22
N SER A 277 20.06 -28.04 -15.28
CA SER A 277 19.34 -28.60 -16.44
C SER A 277 20.14 -29.68 -17.19
N ASP A 278 21.47 -29.66 -17.08
CA ASP A 278 22.37 -30.67 -17.65
C ASP A 278 22.59 -31.91 -16.72
N GLY A 279 21.90 -31.95 -15.57
CA GLY A 279 22.03 -33.00 -14.56
C GLY A 279 23.21 -32.85 -13.62
N SER A 280 24.05 -31.84 -13.78
CA SER A 280 25.13 -31.54 -12.84
C SER A 280 24.64 -30.83 -11.58
N ARG A 281 25.46 -30.80 -10.52
CA ARG A 281 25.15 -30.01 -9.30
C ARG A 281 25.60 -28.57 -9.46
N GLY A 282 24.89 -27.63 -8.88
CA GLY A 282 25.35 -26.25 -8.75
C GLY A 282 26.58 -26.14 -7.84
N ILE A 283 27.34 -25.08 -7.98
CA ILE A 283 28.52 -24.74 -7.17
C ILE A 283 28.08 -23.91 -5.96
N ASN A 284 28.47 -24.32 -4.74
CA ASN A 284 28.10 -23.56 -3.54
C ASN A 284 28.64 -22.12 -3.51
N ASN A 285 29.83 -21.90 -4.07
CA ASN A 285 30.39 -20.55 -4.23
C ASN A 285 30.83 -20.33 -5.68
N PRO A 286 29.88 -19.98 -6.59
CA PRO A 286 30.19 -19.85 -8.00
C PRO A 286 31.05 -18.61 -8.33
N TRP A 287 31.28 -17.73 -7.35
CA TRP A 287 32.16 -16.56 -7.48
C TRP A 287 33.60 -16.83 -7.19
N SER A 288 33.93 -18.01 -6.62
CA SER A 288 35.30 -18.44 -6.30
C SER A 288 36.02 -19.21 -7.42
N VAL A 289 35.33 -19.40 -8.56
CA VAL A 289 35.86 -20.07 -9.75
C VAL A 289 35.91 -19.06 -10.94
N PRO A 290 36.65 -19.39 -12.02
CA PRO A 290 36.70 -18.49 -13.20
C PRO A 290 35.34 -18.02 -13.68
N ALA A 291 35.29 -16.77 -14.17
CA ALA A 291 34.02 -16.15 -14.55
C ALA A 291 33.34 -16.83 -15.75
N ASP A 292 34.11 -17.47 -16.59
CA ASP A 292 33.74 -18.20 -17.81
C ASP A 292 33.50 -19.71 -17.58
N ASP A 293 33.64 -20.19 -16.35
CA ASP A 293 33.33 -21.60 -16.01
C ASP A 293 31.84 -21.89 -16.29
N PRO A 294 31.51 -22.87 -17.17
CA PRO A 294 30.13 -23.14 -17.58
C PRO A 294 29.19 -23.50 -16.43
N GLN A 295 29.69 -24.29 -15.45
CA GLN A 295 28.90 -24.71 -14.31
C GLN A 295 28.63 -23.54 -13.35
N ALA A 296 29.63 -22.64 -13.17
CA ALA A 296 29.47 -21.44 -12.39
C ALA A 296 28.50 -20.46 -13.07
N LEU A 297 28.55 -20.31 -14.39
CA LEU A 297 27.61 -19.49 -15.14
C LEU A 297 26.17 -20.02 -14.98
N ALA A 298 25.94 -21.31 -15.15
CA ALA A 298 24.64 -21.93 -14.95
C ALA A 298 24.15 -21.78 -13.50
N THR A 299 25.05 -21.92 -12.51
CA THR A 299 24.71 -21.74 -11.10
C THR A 299 24.31 -20.30 -10.80
N ARG A 300 25.02 -19.30 -11.35
CA ARG A 300 24.69 -17.88 -11.19
C ARG A 300 23.34 -17.54 -11.84
N ALA A 301 23.10 -18.03 -13.07
CA ALA A 301 21.85 -17.80 -13.77
C ALA A 301 20.66 -18.34 -12.98
N ARG A 302 20.75 -19.56 -12.46
CA ARG A 302 19.71 -20.14 -11.61
C ARG A 302 19.52 -19.38 -10.30
N SER A 303 20.60 -19.02 -9.63
CA SER A 303 20.55 -18.28 -8.37
C SER A 303 19.92 -16.89 -8.53
N ALA A 304 20.05 -16.27 -9.71
CA ALA A 304 19.46 -14.97 -9.99
C ALA A 304 17.93 -14.99 -9.99
N ILE A 305 17.30 -16.09 -10.39
CA ILE A 305 15.84 -16.19 -10.44
C ILE A 305 15.18 -16.59 -9.11
N VAL A 306 15.95 -17.14 -8.17
CA VAL A 306 15.39 -17.68 -6.91
C VAL A 306 14.57 -16.65 -6.15
N GLN A 307 14.97 -15.38 -6.18
CA GLN A 307 14.35 -14.29 -5.43
C GLN A 307 13.32 -13.49 -6.25
N THR A 308 13.11 -13.83 -7.53
CA THR A 308 12.18 -13.12 -8.42
C THR A 308 10.72 -13.56 -8.18
N PHE A 309 9.76 -12.72 -8.58
CA PHE A 309 8.35 -13.07 -8.49
C PHE A 309 8.00 -14.38 -9.18
N GLY A 310 8.64 -14.69 -10.31
CA GLY A 310 8.40 -15.92 -11.07
C GLY A 310 8.71 -17.20 -10.30
N ASN A 311 9.52 -17.15 -9.27
CA ASN A 311 9.81 -18.29 -8.40
C ASN A 311 9.03 -18.31 -7.09
N LEU A 312 8.11 -17.35 -6.90
CA LEU A 312 7.34 -17.23 -5.66
C LEU A 312 5.88 -17.61 -5.87
N THR A 313 5.31 -18.26 -4.87
CA THR A 313 3.88 -18.52 -4.83
C THR A 313 3.32 -18.34 -3.42
N LEU A 314 1.99 -18.51 -3.27
CA LEU A 314 1.29 -18.41 -2.01
C LEU A 314 0.78 -19.77 -1.58
N ILE A 315 1.05 -20.14 -0.34
CA ILE A 315 0.50 -21.33 0.32
C ILE A 315 0.18 -21.03 1.78
N THR A 316 -0.56 -21.92 2.44
CA THR A 316 -0.78 -21.80 3.89
C THR A 316 0.49 -22.13 4.67
N GLY A 317 0.65 -21.56 5.86
CA GLY A 317 1.83 -21.80 6.69
C GLY A 317 2.05 -23.28 7.04
N SER A 318 0.97 -24.05 7.21
CA SER A 318 1.05 -25.51 7.45
C SER A 318 1.61 -26.28 6.25
N LEU A 319 1.17 -25.92 5.03
CA LEU A 319 1.69 -26.54 3.81
C LEU A 319 3.15 -26.13 3.57
N ASN A 320 3.50 -24.87 3.82
CA ASN A 320 4.85 -24.36 3.69
C ASN A 320 5.85 -25.17 4.54
N SER A 321 5.52 -25.38 5.82
CA SER A 321 6.34 -26.20 6.72
C SER A 321 6.49 -27.65 6.26
N ALA A 322 5.51 -28.21 5.58
CA ALA A 322 5.51 -29.59 5.12
C ALA A 322 6.40 -29.81 3.88
N ILE A 323 6.46 -28.85 2.95
CA ILE A 323 7.16 -29.03 1.66
C ILE A 323 8.61 -28.50 1.66
N SER A 324 8.92 -27.52 2.49
CA SER A 324 10.27 -26.98 2.72
C SER A 324 11.18 -26.99 1.46
N ASN A 325 12.39 -27.55 1.58
CA ASN A 325 13.39 -27.65 0.49
C ASN A 325 13.23 -28.88 -0.42
N GLY A 326 12.04 -29.51 -0.43
CA GLY A 326 11.77 -30.72 -1.21
C GLY A 326 12.04 -30.59 -2.71
N ALA A 327 12.22 -31.74 -3.38
CA ALA A 327 12.32 -31.79 -4.84
C ALA A 327 11.03 -31.29 -5.51
N TRP A 328 11.15 -30.82 -6.75
CA TRP A 328 10.01 -30.25 -7.48
C TRP A 328 8.80 -31.19 -7.53
N ALA A 329 9.00 -32.45 -7.87
CA ALA A 329 7.92 -33.42 -7.94
C ALA A 329 7.14 -33.54 -6.62
N THR A 330 7.85 -33.53 -5.47
CA THR A 330 7.24 -33.58 -4.15
C THR A 330 6.48 -32.31 -3.84
N LYS A 331 7.09 -31.13 -4.10
CA LYS A 331 6.44 -29.83 -3.90
C LYS A 331 5.19 -29.71 -4.76
N ARG A 332 5.29 -30.02 -6.05
CA ARG A 332 4.16 -29.96 -6.98
C ARG A 332 3.00 -30.85 -6.52
N ALA A 333 3.26 -32.09 -6.18
CA ALA A 333 2.22 -33.02 -5.73
C ALA A 333 1.54 -32.52 -4.44
N ALA A 334 2.29 -31.98 -3.49
CA ALA A 334 1.74 -31.44 -2.26
C ALA A 334 0.92 -30.16 -2.48
N ILE A 335 1.38 -29.26 -3.36
CA ILE A 335 0.64 -28.04 -3.74
C ILE A 335 -0.65 -28.42 -4.46
N GLU A 336 -0.58 -29.35 -5.42
CA GLU A 336 -1.75 -29.83 -6.18
C GLU A 336 -2.82 -30.46 -5.28
N ALA A 337 -2.40 -31.25 -4.30
CA ALA A 337 -3.30 -31.92 -3.36
C ALA A 337 -3.94 -30.95 -2.33
N ASN A 338 -3.28 -29.86 -1.97
CA ASN A 338 -3.66 -29.04 -0.81
C ASN A 338 -3.96 -27.56 -1.14
N SER A 339 -3.69 -27.08 -2.34
CA SER A 339 -3.93 -25.68 -2.70
C SER A 339 -4.91 -25.54 -3.85
N LEU A 340 -5.95 -24.71 -3.61
CA LEU A 340 -6.94 -24.32 -4.61
C LEU A 340 -6.75 -22.88 -5.09
N LEU A 341 -5.64 -22.23 -4.74
CA LEU A 341 -5.34 -20.88 -5.19
C LEU A 341 -5.13 -20.89 -6.73
N PRO A 342 -5.78 -19.98 -7.48
CA PRO A 342 -5.66 -19.94 -8.94
C PRO A 342 -4.21 -19.86 -9.43
N ILE A 343 -3.34 -19.13 -8.76
CA ILE A 343 -1.91 -19.07 -9.08
C ILE A 343 -1.24 -20.46 -8.99
N ASN A 344 -1.65 -21.29 -8.04
CA ASN A 344 -1.10 -22.64 -7.87
C ASN A 344 -1.67 -23.66 -8.86
N LEU A 345 -2.87 -23.41 -9.37
CA LEU A 345 -3.43 -24.25 -10.44
C LEU A 345 -2.62 -24.18 -11.74
N GLN A 346 -1.91 -23.05 -11.96
CA GLN A 346 -1.01 -22.92 -13.11
C GLN A 346 0.21 -23.86 -13.03
N LEU A 347 0.59 -24.30 -11.82
CA LEU A 347 1.73 -25.19 -11.60
C LEU A 347 1.47 -26.64 -12.01
N ARG A 348 0.20 -27.04 -12.19
CA ARG A 348 -0.19 -28.43 -12.47
C ARG A 348 0.42 -29.01 -13.75
N SER A 349 0.58 -28.17 -14.78
CA SER A 349 1.16 -28.56 -16.06
C SER A 349 2.69 -28.52 -16.11
N ALA A 350 3.35 -28.00 -15.07
CA ALA A 350 4.80 -27.86 -15.05
C ALA A 350 5.46 -29.16 -14.60
N GLU A 351 5.98 -29.95 -15.52
CA GLU A 351 6.68 -31.21 -15.23
C GLU A 351 8.03 -30.97 -14.54
N THR A 352 8.71 -29.89 -14.94
CA THR A 352 9.97 -29.45 -14.36
C THR A 352 9.85 -28.01 -13.85
N TRP A 353 10.72 -27.59 -12.95
CA TRP A 353 10.83 -26.22 -12.48
C TRP A 353 12.27 -25.77 -12.62
N ASP A 354 12.51 -24.83 -13.51
CA ASP A 354 13.82 -24.31 -13.90
C ASP A 354 13.75 -22.81 -14.24
N GLU A 355 14.82 -22.27 -14.80
CA GLU A 355 14.95 -20.88 -15.18
C GLU A 355 13.90 -20.46 -16.23
N VAL A 356 13.51 -21.36 -17.12
CA VAL A 356 12.52 -21.12 -18.18
C VAL A 356 11.10 -21.19 -17.62
N SER A 357 10.85 -22.14 -16.72
CA SER A 357 9.55 -22.34 -16.09
C SER A 357 9.14 -21.15 -15.22
N SER A 358 10.10 -20.55 -14.48
CA SER A 358 9.85 -19.39 -13.63
C SER A 358 9.43 -18.15 -14.41
N VAL A 359 9.84 -18.02 -15.67
CA VAL A 359 9.45 -16.94 -16.58
C VAL A 359 8.01 -17.11 -17.11
N ARG A 360 7.54 -18.35 -17.24
CA ARG A 360 6.22 -18.67 -17.83
C ARG A 360 5.03 -18.50 -16.89
N LEU A 361 5.27 -18.34 -15.59
CA LEU A 361 4.22 -18.12 -14.58
C LEU A 361 3.73 -16.67 -14.53
N ILE A 362 4.27 -15.85 -15.35
CA ILE A 362 4.01 -14.42 -15.44
C ILE A 362 3.42 -14.09 -16.82
#